data_bdda361255e49b98844eb82fc3e44f78
#
_entry.id   bdda361255e49b98844eb82fc3e44f78
#
_cell.length_a   1.000
_cell.length_b   1.000
_cell.length_c   1.000
_cell.angle_alpha   90.00
_cell.angle_beta   90.00
_cell.angle_gamma   90.00
#
_symmetry.space_group_name_H-M   'P 1'
#
loop_
_entity.id
_entity.type
_entity.pdbx_description
1 polymer ?
#
loop_
_entity_poly.entity_id
_entity_poly.type
_entity_poly.pdbx_seq_one_letter_code
_entity_poly.pdbx_strand_id
1 'polypeptide(L)'
;MLLLISFLMLSSLFLYSQGVSDSIEIRMSYGVQFRQHGKTLSPRKMLAIMKVDNTAYSEMLIAKSKYDLSLLFGIPGGFLIGWPIGTMVAGGVPNWRLAAVGVALTIISIKCSLSYTRHARIAAGYFNEGLRLEEGAKTSVNFGLCDHGLGLTVRF
;
A
#
# COMPACT_ATOMS: atom_id res chain seq x y z
N MET A 1 40.77 -27.12 0.04
CA MET A 1 40.20 -26.68 1.34
C MET A 1 40.15 -25.14 1.45
N LEU A 2 41.21 -24.41 1.15
CA LEU A 2 41.23 -22.93 1.19
C LEU A 2 40.26 -22.24 0.22
N LEU A 3 40.08 -22.74 -1.00
CA LEU A 3 39.10 -22.22 -1.97
C LEU A 3 37.66 -22.37 -1.56
N LEU A 4 37.30 -23.45 -0.84
CA LEU A 4 35.96 -23.69 -0.32
C LEU A 4 35.60 -22.73 0.83
N ILE A 5 36.54 -22.40 1.68
CA ILE A 5 36.38 -21.45 2.80
C ILE A 5 36.26 -20.04 2.25
N SER A 6 36.99 -19.66 1.19
CA SER A 6 36.90 -18.38 0.49
C SER A 6 35.50 -18.20 -0.16
N PHE A 7 34.96 -19.25 -0.78
CA PHE A 7 33.66 -19.22 -1.40
C PHE A 7 32.52 -19.12 -0.35
N LEU A 8 32.68 -19.79 0.80
CA LEU A 8 31.70 -19.69 1.90
C LEU A 8 31.69 -18.30 2.54
N MET A 9 32.85 -17.65 2.66
CA MET A 9 32.94 -16.28 3.20
C MET A 9 32.39 -15.24 2.20
N LEU A 10 32.53 -15.47 0.87
CA LEU A 10 31.97 -14.58 -0.13
C LEU A 10 30.44 -14.67 -0.21
N SER A 11 29.88 -15.87 0.01
CA SER A 11 28.41 -16.06 0.00
C SER A 11 27.73 -15.40 1.21
N SER A 12 28.41 -15.28 2.35
CA SER A 12 27.87 -14.60 3.53
C SER A 12 27.75 -13.08 3.36
N LEU A 13 28.58 -12.48 2.49
CA LEU A 13 28.52 -11.04 2.20
C LEU A 13 27.34 -10.67 1.29
N PHE A 14 26.85 -11.60 0.45
CA PHE A 14 25.67 -11.36 -0.40
C PHE A 14 24.33 -11.42 0.36
N LEU A 15 24.28 -12.06 1.52
CA LEU A 15 23.07 -12.17 2.35
C LEU A 15 22.77 -10.90 3.17
N TYR A 16 23.72 -9.97 3.29
CA TYR A 16 23.59 -8.77 4.13
C TYR A 16 23.03 -7.54 3.42
N SER A 17 22.70 -7.62 2.12
CA SER A 17 22.30 -6.46 1.31
C SER A 17 20.82 -6.44 0.92
N GLN A 18 19.94 -7.17 1.56
CA GLN A 18 18.52 -6.97 1.41
C GLN A 18 17.95 -6.33 2.69
N GLY A 19 18.24 -5.06 2.87
CA GLY A 19 17.39 -4.18 3.63
C GLY A 19 16.02 -4.19 2.94
N VAL A 20 15.18 -5.14 3.31
CA VAL A 20 13.80 -5.21 2.85
C VAL A 20 13.14 -3.96 3.41
N SER A 21 12.99 -2.96 2.56
CA SER A 21 12.31 -1.72 2.92
C SER A 21 10.87 -2.07 3.31
N ASP A 22 10.55 -1.95 4.59
CA ASP A 22 9.19 -2.09 5.10
C ASP A 22 8.26 -0.97 4.61
N SER A 23 8.78 -0.06 3.78
CA SER A 23 8.04 1.05 3.20
C SER A 23 6.95 0.58 2.23
N ILE A 24 5.86 1.34 2.20
CA ILE A 24 4.75 1.09 1.30
C ILE A 24 5.00 1.83 -0.01
N GLU A 25 5.16 1.07 -1.09
CA GLU A 25 5.26 1.62 -2.45
C GLU A 25 3.89 1.94 -3.02
N ILE A 26 3.77 3.12 -3.66
CA ILE A 26 2.57 3.54 -4.37
C ILE A 26 2.83 3.37 -5.87
N ARG A 27 2.16 2.44 -6.51
CA ARG A 27 2.21 2.23 -7.96
C ARG A 27 0.92 2.69 -8.63
N MET A 28 1.07 3.39 -9.76
CA MET A 28 -0.01 3.72 -10.66
C MET A 28 0.03 2.75 -11.85
N SER A 29 -0.91 1.81 -11.87
CA SER A 29 -1.14 0.93 -13.02
C SER A 29 -2.57 1.18 -13.51
N TYR A 30 -3.47 0.20 -13.48
CA TYR A 30 -4.90 0.41 -13.76
C TYR A 30 -5.67 1.00 -12.54
N GLY A 31 -5.01 1.90 -11.77
CA GLY A 31 -5.47 2.47 -10.53
C GLY A 31 -4.31 2.58 -9.53
N VAL A 32 -4.59 3.14 -8.34
CA VAL A 32 -3.58 3.25 -7.30
C VAL A 32 -3.48 1.93 -6.55
N GLN A 33 -2.30 1.33 -6.62
CA GLN A 33 -1.96 0.11 -5.90
C GLN A 33 -0.91 0.41 -4.84
N PHE A 34 -1.16 -0.07 -3.64
CA PHE A 34 -0.22 -0.03 -2.53
C PHE A 34 0.46 -1.39 -2.42
N ARG A 35 1.80 -1.39 -2.40
CA ARG A 35 2.60 -2.62 -2.34
C ARG A 35 3.63 -2.53 -1.23
N GLN A 36 3.90 -3.66 -0.60
CA GLN A 36 4.97 -3.86 0.35
C GLN A 36 5.62 -5.21 0.04
N HIS A 37 6.93 -5.28 -0.01
CA HIS A 37 7.67 -6.50 -0.36
C HIS A 37 7.20 -7.11 -1.70
N GLY A 38 6.87 -6.28 -2.68
CA GLY A 38 6.38 -6.74 -3.97
C GLY A 38 4.93 -7.28 -3.98
N LYS A 39 4.24 -7.38 -2.83
CA LYS A 39 2.86 -7.85 -2.71
C LYS A 39 1.89 -6.68 -2.60
N THR A 40 0.76 -6.77 -3.33
CA THR A 40 -0.31 -5.77 -3.24
C THR A 40 -1.02 -5.86 -1.89
N LEU A 41 -1.14 -4.71 -1.22
CA LEU A 41 -1.81 -4.59 0.07
C LEU A 41 -3.30 -4.29 -0.13
N SER A 42 -4.15 -5.04 0.56
CA SER A 42 -5.56 -4.68 0.68
C SER A 42 -5.76 -3.57 1.73
N PRO A 43 -6.86 -2.79 1.68
CA PRO A 43 -7.12 -1.74 2.68
C PRO A 43 -7.13 -2.24 4.13
N ARG A 44 -7.59 -3.47 4.35
CA ARG A 44 -7.58 -4.12 5.68
C ARG A 44 -6.16 -4.44 6.16
N LYS A 45 -5.28 -4.91 5.26
CA LYS A 45 -3.89 -5.20 5.58
C LYS A 45 -3.12 -3.92 5.87
N MET A 46 -3.34 -2.86 5.07
CA MET A 46 -2.74 -1.55 5.33
C MET A 46 -3.12 -1.04 6.72
N LEU A 47 -4.40 -1.12 7.08
CA LEU A 47 -4.86 -0.71 8.40
C LEU A 47 -4.20 -1.51 9.53
N ALA A 48 -3.97 -2.81 9.33
CA ALA A 48 -3.31 -3.66 10.33
C ALA A 48 -1.83 -3.30 10.52
N ILE A 49 -1.12 -3.01 9.44
CA ILE A 49 0.30 -2.63 9.45
C ILE A 49 0.50 -1.24 10.08
N MET A 50 -0.38 -0.28 9.75
CA MET A 50 -0.29 1.10 10.20
C MET A 50 -0.70 1.33 11.67
N LYS A 51 -1.09 0.28 12.41
CA LYS A 51 -1.41 0.39 13.86
C LYS A 51 -0.25 0.91 14.73
N VAL A 52 0.97 0.79 14.25
CA VAL A 52 2.17 1.24 14.96
C VAL A 52 2.25 2.78 14.96
N ASP A 53 1.82 3.42 13.90
CA ASP A 53 1.76 4.88 13.77
C ASP A 53 0.30 5.37 13.89
N ASN A 54 0.00 6.08 14.97
CA ASN A 54 -1.35 6.56 15.26
C ASN A 54 -1.88 7.53 14.19
N THR A 55 -1.00 8.33 13.59
CA THR A 55 -1.36 9.31 12.55
C THR A 55 -1.69 8.60 11.23
N ALA A 56 -0.83 7.68 10.79
CA ALA A 56 -1.06 6.85 9.62
C ALA A 56 -2.32 5.98 9.79
N TYR A 57 -2.53 5.42 10.98
CA TYR A 57 -3.68 4.59 11.28
C TYR A 57 -5.00 5.38 11.20
N SER A 58 -5.06 6.58 11.74
CA SER A 58 -6.27 7.43 11.71
C SER A 58 -6.67 7.79 10.27
N GLU A 59 -5.71 8.19 9.44
CA GLU A 59 -5.94 8.48 8.02
C GLU A 59 -6.37 7.24 7.24
N MET A 60 -5.77 6.08 7.53
CA MET A 60 -6.14 4.83 6.88
C MET A 60 -7.51 4.32 7.32
N LEU A 61 -7.95 4.64 8.54
CA LEU A 61 -9.32 4.33 9.01
C LEU A 61 -10.37 5.09 8.19
N ILE A 62 -10.13 6.38 7.95
CA ILE A 62 -10.98 7.22 7.08
C ILE A 62 -10.96 6.65 5.66
N ALA A 63 -9.79 6.32 5.12
CA ALA A 63 -9.63 5.72 3.80
C ALA A 63 -10.47 4.44 3.68
N LYS A 64 -10.34 3.52 4.65
CA LYS A 64 -11.10 2.26 4.65
C LYS A 64 -12.61 2.48 4.65
N SER A 65 -13.10 3.42 5.45
CA SER A 65 -14.53 3.77 5.46
C SER A 65 -15.00 4.24 4.08
N LYS A 66 -14.21 5.10 3.39
CA LYS A 66 -14.51 5.55 2.03
C LYS A 66 -14.47 4.42 1.00
N TYR A 67 -13.54 3.47 1.17
CA TYR A 67 -13.48 2.26 0.34
C TYR A 67 -14.74 1.40 0.51
N ASP A 68 -15.15 1.13 1.74
CA ASP A 68 -16.33 0.32 2.03
C ASP A 68 -17.60 1.00 1.45
N LEU A 69 -17.74 2.33 1.59
CA LEU A 69 -18.82 3.10 0.97
C LEU A 69 -18.77 3.05 -0.56
N SER A 70 -17.58 3.09 -1.17
CA SER A 70 -17.47 2.99 -2.63
C SER A 70 -17.97 1.65 -3.15
N LEU A 71 -17.73 0.55 -2.44
CA LEU A 71 -18.26 -0.77 -2.79
C LEU A 71 -19.76 -0.85 -2.56
N LEU A 72 -20.25 -0.28 -1.44
CA LEU A 72 -21.68 -0.28 -1.10
C LEU A 72 -22.52 0.40 -2.17
N PHE A 73 -22.04 1.49 -2.77
CA PHE A 73 -22.74 2.20 -3.84
C PHE A 73 -22.36 1.71 -5.24
N GLY A 74 -21.13 1.23 -5.43
CA GLY A 74 -20.63 0.83 -6.74
C GLY A 74 -21.25 -0.46 -7.24
N ILE A 75 -21.39 -1.47 -6.37
CA ILE A 75 -21.95 -2.78 -6.76
C ILE A 75 -23.43 -2.64 -7.17
N PRO A 76 -24.33 -2.06 -6.37
CA PRO A 76 -25.72 -1.84 -6.79
C PRO A 76 -25.81 -0.89 -7.98
N GLY A 77 -25.00 0.17 -8.01
CA GLY A 77 -24.97 1.12 -9.13
C GLY A 77 -24.66 0.45 -10.46
N GLY A 78 -23.60 -0.37 -10.49
CA GLY A 78 -23.25 -1.16 -11.69
C GLY A 78 -24.33 -2.15 -12.10
N PHE A 79 -24.94 -2.83 -11.14
CA PHE A 79 -26.06 -3.76 -11.40
C PHE A 79 -27.28 -3.05 -12.01
N LEU A 80 -27.67 -1.90 -11.45
CA LEU A 80 -28.82 -1.12 -11.93
C LEU A 80 -28.58 -0.51 -13.33
N ILE A 81 -27.34 -0.31 -13.73
CA ILE A 81 -27.00 0.08 -15.11
C ILE A 81 -26.97 -1.16 -16.03
N GLY A 82 -26.34 -2.23 -15.57
CA GLY A 82 -26.15 -3.43 -16.38
C GLY A 82 -27.45 -4.17 -16.71
N TRP A 83 -28.41 -4.18 -15.76
CA TRP A 83 -29.69 -4.86 -15.96
C TRP A 83 -30.50 -4.34 -17.15
N PRO A 84 -30.80 -3.02 -17.28
CA PRO A 84 -31.52 -2.49 -18.45
C PRO A 84 -30.77 -2.72 -19.76
N ILE A 85 -29.44 -2.60 -19.76
CA ILE A 85 -28.62 -2.87 -20.93
C ILE A 85 -28.72 -4.33 -21.35
N GLY A 86 -28.62 -5.26 -20.40
CA GLY A 86 -28.81 -6.70 -20.65
C GLY A 86 -30.21 -7.03 -21.18
N THR A 87 -31.25 -6.40 -20.62
CA THR A 87 -32.64 -6.56 -21.09
C THR A 87 -32.79 -6.10 -22.53
N MET A 88 -32.17 -4.96 -22.91
CA MET A 88 -32.19 -4.44 -24.27
C MET A 88 -31.49 -5.41 -25.25
N VAL A 89 -30.34 -5.93 -24.88
CA VAL A 89 -29.59 -6.90 -25.72
C VAL A 89 -30.40 -8.21 -25.93
N ALA A 90 -31.16 -8.62 -24.90
CA ALA A 90 -32.05 -9.80 -24.99
C ALA A 90 -33.37 -9.56 -25.74
N GLY A 91 -33.56 -8.36 -26.33
CA GLY A 91 -34.79 -8.04 -27.09
C GLY A 91 -35.99 -7.63 -26.23
N GLY A 92 -35.78 -7.39 -24.91
CA GLY A 92 -36.79 -6.92 -23.98
C GLY A 92 -36.91 -5.39 -23.94
N VAL A 93 -37.88 -4.87 -23.17
CA VAL A 93 -38.08 -3.44 -22.95
C VAL A 93 -37.23 -2.97 -21.75
N PRO A 94 -36.17 -2.13 -21.95
CA PRO A 94 -35.33 -1.70 -20.88
C PRO A 94 -35.99 -0.65 -19.98
N ASN A 95 -35.79 -0.76 -18.67
CA ASN A 95 -36.26 0.25 -17.72
C ASN A 95 -35.17 1.30 -17.47
N TRP A 96 -35.17 2.39 -18.23
CA TRP A 96 -34.18 3.47 -18.13
C TRP A 96 -34.19 4.23 -16.81
N ARG A 97 -35.30 4.18 -16.05
CA ARG A 97 -35.37 4.78 -14.71
C ARG A 97 -34.41 4.08 -13.74
N LEU A 98 -34.27 2.74 -13.84
CA LEU A 98 -33.30 1.98 -13.05
C LEU A 98 -31.86 2.35 -13.44
N ALA A 99 -31.57 2.51 -14.73
CA ALA A 99 -30.27 2.94 -15.19
C ALA A 99 -29.90 4.34 -14.64
N ALA A 100 -30.85 5.28 -14.64
CA ALA A 100 -30.61 6.62 -14.08
C ALA A 100 -30.24 6.59 -12.60
N VAL A 101 -30.94 5.79 -11.79
CA VAL A 101 -30.59 5.56 -10.38
C VAL A 101 -29.20 4.92 -10.25
N GLY A 102 -28.89 3.91 -11.08
CA GLY A 102 -27.59 3.26 -11.12
C GLY A 102 -26.45 4.24 -11.42
N VAL A 103 -26.66 5.16 -12.36
CA VAL A 103 -25.68 6.22 -12.69
C VAL A 103 -25.44 7.13 -11.49
N ALA A 104 -26.49 7.56 -10.79
CA ALA A 104 -26.35 8.41 -9.60
C ALA A 104 -25.54 7.70 -8.51
N LEU A 105 -25.82 6.42 -8.22
CA LEU A 105 -25.05 5.62 -7.24
C LEU A 105 -23.59 5.44 -7.66
N THR A 106 -23.34 5.22 -8.96
CA THR A 106 -21.99 5.08 -9.50
C THR A 106 -21.18 6.37 -9.33
N ILE A 107 -21.79 7.55 -9.56
CA ILE A 107 -21.13 8.84 -9.34
C ILE A 107 -20.71 9.00 -7.86
N ILE A 108 -21.58 8.62 -6.92
CA ILE A 108 -21.27 8.65 -5.49
C ILE A 108 -20.12 7.69 -5.18
N SER A 109 -20.15 6.47 -5.73
CA SER A 109 -19.09 5.47 -5.58
C SER A 109 -17.73 6.00 -6.06
N ILE A 110 -17.68 6.63 -7.24
CA ILE A 110 -16.46 7.21 -7.79
C ILE A 110 -15.88 8.29 -6.85
N LYS A 111 -16.71 9.20 -6.33
CA LYS A 111 -16.27 10.22 -5.36
C LYS A 111 -15.71 9.59 -4.09
N CYS A 112 -16.34 8.54 -3.56
CA CYS A 112 -15.84 7.80 -2.41
C CYS A 112 -14.50 7.11 -2.73
N SER A 113 -14.34 6.51 -3.90
CA SER A 113 -13.10 5.86 -4.34
C SER A 113 -11.94 6.85 -4.50
N LEU A 114 -12.20 8.05 -5.03
CA LEU A 114 -11.18 9.10 -5.11
C LEU A 114 -10.76 9.58 -3.72
N SER A 115 -11.73 9.75 -2.81
CA SER A 115 -11.45 10.11 -1.42
C SER A 115 -10.63 9.03 -0.70
N TYR A 116 -10.98 7.75 -0.89
CA TYR A 116 -10.17 6.61 -0.42
C TYR A 116 -8.72 6.72 -0.86
N THR A 117 -8.50 6.89 -2.16
CA THR A 117 -7.16 6.98 -2.74
C THR A 117 -6.34 8.13 -2.14
N ARG A 118 -6.97 9.28 -1.91
CA ARG A 118 -6.33 10.44 -1.30
C ARG A 118 -5.88 10.14 0.13
N HIS A 119 -6.78 9.69 1.00
CA HIS A 119 -6.46 9.40 2.40
C HIS A 119 -5.48 8.22 2.54
N ALA A 120 -5.61 7.19 1.71
CA ALA A 120 -4.68 6.06 1.71
C ALA A 120 -3.24 6.46 1.30
N ARG A 121 -3.08 7.43 0.38
CA ARG A 121 -1.76 7.99 0.03
C ARG A 121 -1.17 8.78 1.19
N ILE A 122 -1.97 9.61 1.85
CA ILE A 122 -1.54 10.38 3.03
C ILE A 122 -1.10 9.43 4.14
N ALA A 123 -1.90 8.41 4.44
CA ALA A 123 -1.57 7.40 5.42
C ALA A 123 -0.25 6.66 5.12
N ALA A 124 -0.05 6.25 3.84
CA ALA A 124 1.20 5.62 3.40
C ALA A 124 2.41 6.57 3.52
N GLY A 125 2.21 7.87 3.28
CA GLY A 125 3.23 8.90 3.48
C GLY A 125 3.67 9.00 4.93
N TYR A 126 2.74 9.16 5.87
CA TYR A 126 3.06 9.21 7.30
C TYR A 126 3.74 7.94 7.79
N PHE A 127 3.25 6.77 7.39
CA PHE A 127 3.85 5.50 7.75
C PHE A 127 5.30 5.38 7.26
N ASN A 128 5.58 5.71 6.01
CA ASN A 128 6.92 5.66 5.43
C ASN A 128 7.86 6.69 6.08
N GLU A 129 7.34 7.87 6.46
CA GLU A 129 8.13 8.88 7.16
C GLU A 129 8.48 8.44 8.58
N GLY A 130 7.54 7.80 9.30
CA GLY A 130 7.79 7.19 10.60
C GLY A 130 8.91 6.15 10.55
N LEU A 131 8.87 5.24 9.56
CA LEU A 131 9.93 4.26 9.36
C LEU A 131 11.30 4.91 9.10
N ARG A 132 11.35 5.97 8.30
CA ARG A 132 12.59 6.70 8.01
C ARG A 132 13.19 7.37 9.24
N LEU A 133 12.33 7.91 10.11
CA LEU A 133 12.77 8.52 11.37
C LEU A 133 13.30 7.46 12.33
N GLU A 134 12.67 6.29 12.41
CA GLU A 134 13.15 5.17 13.21
C GLU A 134 14.49 4.62 12.70
N GLU A 135 14.67 4.50 11.38
CA GLU A 135 15.94 4.10 10.78
C GLU A 135 17.05 5.13 11.03
N GLY A 136 16.74 6.42 10.95
CA GLY A 136 17.69 7.51 11.24
C GLY A 136 18.07 7.60 12.73
N ALA A 137 17.20 7.15 13.62
CA ALA A 137 17.45 7.12 15.06
C ALA A 137 18.22 5.86 15.52
N LYS A 138 18.39 4.85 14.65
CA LYS A 138 19.21 3.67 14.96
C LYS A 138 20.67 4.06 15.00
N THR A 139 21.22 4.19 16.21
CA THR A 139 22.66 4.38 16.45
C THR A 139 23.43 3.25 15.78
N SER A 140 24.22 3.57 14.76
CA SER A 140 25.07 2.56 14.10
C SER A 140 26.42 2.47 14.80
N VAL A 141 26.73 1.29 15.31
CA VAL A 141 28.05 0.96 15.86
C VAL A 141 28.84 0.21 14.82
N ASN A 142 29.87 0.83 14.24
CA ASN A 142 30.76 0.22 13.29
C ASN A 142 32.10 -0.12 13.95
N PHE A 143 32.46 -1.40 13.89
CA PHE A 143 33.81 -1.86 14.20
C PHE A 143 34.67 -1.78 12.94
N GLY A 144 35.76 -1.05 12.98
CA GLY A 144 36.71 -0.91 11.88
C GLY A 144 38.15 -1.00 12.36
N LEU A 145 39.01 -1.51 11.47
CA LEU A 145 40.45 -1.43 11.63
C LEU A 145 40.89 -0.03 11.18
N CYS A 146 41.43 0.77 12.07
CA CYS A 146 42.10 2.01 11.74
C CYS A 146 43.63 1.75 11.71
N ASP A 147 44.38 2.57 11.00
CA ASP A 147 45.84 2.39 10.80
C ASP A 147 46.65 2.23 12.11
N HIS A 148 46.08 2.51 13.27
CA HIS A 148 46.72 2.42 14.57
C HIS A 148 45.95 1.54 15.60
N GLY A 149 45.05 0.66 15.13
CA GLY A 149 44.32 -0.27 16.01
C GLY A 149 42.85 -0.49 15.69
N LEU A 150 42.14 -1.13 16.61
CA LEU A 150 40.70 -1.34 16.54
C LEU A 150 39.96 -0.05 16.92
N GLY A 151 39.17 0.49 16.02
CA GLY A 151 38.34 1.68 16.24
C GLY A 151 36.86 1.31 16.31
N LEU A 152 36.14 1.98 17.21
CA LEU A 152 34.70 1.89 17.35
C LEU A 152 34.11 3.25 17.01
N THR A 153 33.33 3.30 15.90
CA THR A 153 32.64 4.52 15.49
C THR A 153 31.16 4.39 15.83
N VAL A 154 30.68 5.26 16.71
CA VAL A 154 29.27 5.40 17.06
C VAL A 154 28.72 6.62 16.34
N ARG A 155 27.73 6.44 15.47
CA ARG A 155 26.94 7.53 14.85
C ARG A 155 25.61 7.62 15.56
N PHE A 156 25.28 8.80 16.05
CA PHE A 156 23.96 9.14 16.63
C PHE A 156 23.08 9.78 15.58
#